data_7b5b962c37ba18b9b915c4e1dd803f1d
#
_entry.id   7b5b962c37ba18b9b915c4e1dd803f1d
#
_cell.length_a   1.000
_cell.length_b   1.000
_cell.length_c   1.000
_cell.angle_alpha   90.00
_cell.angle_beta   90.00
_cell.angle_gamma   90.00
#
_symmetry.space_group_name_H-M   'P 1'
#
loop_
_entity.id
_entity.type
_entity.pdbx_description
1 polymer ?
#
loop_
_entity_poly.entity_id
_entity_poly.type
_entity_poly.pdbx_seq_one_letter_code
_entity_poly.pdbx_strand_id
1 'polypeptide(L)'
;MLLIAAAGFMSACESDLEKIQTLPEDKVVAPVLHSLAVSEVDITSDTTSSKFVVEWDAADFGESILFTTDILLSCNDAEVAIVTGLDKNVISYEIVYSAIKSLASKGVNEGGLGIAADTATDVKLRLSSKVGSTGTVLYSDYATFKLKYAN
;
A
#
# COMPACT_ATOMS: atom_id res chain seq x y z
N MET A 1 -2.29 -6.98 -36.73
CA MET A 1 -2.59 -6.75 -36.87
C MET A 1 -3.12 -6.26 -36.89
N LEU A 2 -3.28 -6.13 -36.67
CA LEU A 2 -3.68 -5.76 -36.61
C LEU A 2 -4.26 -5.39 -36.50
N LEU A 3 -4.52 -5.22 -36.40
CA LEU A 3 -5.05 -4.85 -36.29
C LEU A 3 -5.62 -4.40 -36.18
N ILE A 4 -5.81 -4.39 -36.08
CA ILE A 4 -6.28 -3.98 -35.93
C ILE A 4 -6.81 -3.45 -35.92
N ALA A 5 -6.93 -3.65 -35.95
CA ALA A 5 -7.37 -3.28 -35.95
C ALA A 5 -7.93 -2.85 -35.85
N ALA A 6 -8.09 -3.10 -35.76
CA ALA A 6 -8.59 -2.91 -35.70
C ALA A 6 -9.07 -2.44 -35.50
N ALA A 7 -9.28 -2.60 -35.48
CA ALA A 7 -9.71 -2.32 -35.34
C ALA A 7 -10.12 -1.63 -35.19
N GLY A 8 -10.34 -1.64 -35.25
CA GLY A 8 -10.61 -1.19 -35.20
C GLY A 8 -11.17 -0.46 -35.06
N PHE A 9 -11.52 -0.17 -34.95
CA PHE A 9 -12.00 0.56 -34.96
C PHE A 9 -12.75 0.85 -34.71
N MET A 10 -12.55 0.68 -34.48
CA MET A 10 -13.71 0.76 -34.21
C MET A 10 -14.63 1.73 -33.68
N SER A 11 -15.48 1.80 -32.87
CA SER A 11 -16.46 2.83 -32.73
C SER A 11 -15.92 4.03 -31.99
N ALA A 12 -16.43 5.23 -32.23
CA ALA A 12 -15.89 6.45 -31.66
C ALA A 12 -16.07 6.50 -30.14
N CYS A 13 -17.19 6.02 -29.62
CA CYS A 13 -17.43 6.04 -28.17
C CYS A 13 -16.42 5.19 -27.43
N GLU A 14 -16.13 4.04 -27.95
CA GLU A 14 -15.15 3.16 -27.34
C GLU A 14 -13.77 3.76 -27.40
N SER A 15 -13.44 4.42 -28.48
CA SER A 15 -12.16 5.09 -28.60
C SER A 15 -11.99 6.20 -27.58
N ASP A 16 -13.06 6.94 -27.29
CA ASP A 16 -13.01 8.00 -26.30
C ASP A 16 -12.78 7.43 -24.89
N LEU A 17 -13.41 6.31 -24.58
CA LEU A 17 -13.17 5.65 -23.31
C LEU A 17 -11.74 5.15 -23.20
N GLU A 18 -11.20 4.65 -24.28
CA GLU A 18 -9.83 4.16 -24.31
C GLU A 18 -8.82 5.27 -24.03
N LYS A 19 -9.13 6.48 -24.44
CA LYS A 19 -8.22 7.61 -24.25
C LYS A 19 -8.01 7.98 -22.79
N ILE A 20 -8.90 7.59 -21.90
CA ILE A 20 -8.75 7.88 -20.48
C ILE A 20 -8.25 6.67 -19.69
N GLN A 21 -7.80 5.65 -20.39
CA GLN A 21 -7.25 4.48 -19.75
C GLN A 21 -5.85 4.77 -19.19
N THR A 22 -5.38 3.87 -18.33
CA THR A 22 -4.06 3.98 -17.75
C THR A 22 -2.98 3.98 -18.82
N LEU A 23 -1.82 4.46 -18.45
CA LEU A 23 -0.64 4.38 -19.31
C LEU A 23 -0.33 2.93 -19.67
N PRO A 24 0.36 2.70 -20.80
CA PRO A 24 0.90 1.38 -21.08
C PRO A 24 1.72 0.87 -19.91
N GLU A 25 1.75 -0.43 -19.75
CA GLU A 25 2.39 -1.07 -18.60
C GLU A 25 3.84 -0.63 -18.40
N ASP A 26 4.56 -0.36 -19.46
CA ASP A 26 5.95 0.08 -19.39
C ASP A 26 6.09 1.56 -19.04
N LYS A 27 4.99 2.28 -18.95
CA LYS A 27 4.98 3.71 -18.64
C LYS A 27 4.41 4.03 -17.27
N VAL A 28 3.75 3.07 -16.62
CA VAL A 28 3.23 3.29 -15.27
C VAL A 28 4.38 3.28 -14.28
N VAL A 29 4.23 4.03 -13.21
CA VAL A 29 5.25 4.15 -12.17
C VAL A 29 4.66 3.73 -10.85
N ALA A 30 5.31 2.81 -10.18
CA ALA A 30 4.90 2.37 -8.84
C ALA A 30 5.15 3.47 -7.82
N PRO A 31 4.41 3.48 -6.71
CA PRO A 31 4.70 4.44 -5.65
C PRO A 31 6.08 4.20 -5.08
N VAL A 32 6.74 5.26 -4.63
CA VAL A 32 8.08 5.17 -4.06
C VAL A 32 8.00 5.51 -2.58
N LEU A 33 8.22 4.51 -1.75
CA LEU A 33 8.20 4.69 -0.31
C LEU A 33 9.49 5.37 0.15
N HIS A 34 9.34 6.46 0.90
CA HIS A 34 10.49 7.14 1.49
C HIS A 34 10.99 6.33 2.69
N SER A 35 12.23 6.55 3.09
CA SER A 35 12.79 5.89 4.26
C SER A 35 11.90 6.12 5.47
N LEU A 36 11.68 5.07 6.26
CA LEU A 36 10.86 5.19 7.46
C LEU A 36 11.54 6.07 8.49
N ALA A 37 10.73 6.85 9.21
CA ALA A 37 11.23 7.70 10.28
C ALA A 37 11.72 6.89 11.48
N VAL A 38 11.33 5.61 11.57
CA VAL A 38 11.67 4.74 12.69
C VAL A 38 12.31 3.45 12.17
N SER A 39 13.24 2.92 12.94
CA SER A 39 13.78 1.58 12.68
C SER A 39 13.25 0.57 13.67
N GLU A 40 12.70 1.04 14.78
CA GLU A 40 12.13 0.19 15.82
C GLU A 40 10.84 0.81 16.34
N VAL A 41 9.86 -0.04 16.58
CA VAL A 41 8.59 0.36 17.20
C VAL A 41 8.41 -0.50 18.43
N ASP A 42 8.44 0.15 19.59
CA ASP A 42 8.27 -0.55 20.89
C ASP A 42 6.99 -0.02 21.51
N ILE A 43 5.98 -0.89 21.57
CA ILE A 43 4.65 -0.49 22.02
C ILE A 43 4.43 -1.00 23.44
N THR A 44 4.38 -0.06 24.39
CA THR A 44 4.06 -0.34 25.78
C THR A 44 2.76 0.36 26.13
N SER A 45 2.33 0.23 27.38
CA SER A 45 1.14 0.95 27.83
C SER A 45 1.31 2.47 27.71
N ASP A 46 2.55 2.96 27.76
CA ASP A 46 2.84 4.39 27.71
C ASP A 46 3.01 4.92 26.28
N THR A 47 3.17 4.03 25.29
CA THR A 47 3.46 4.45 23.92
C THR A 47 2.35 4.11 22.91
N THR A 48 1.18 3.68 23.40
CA THR A 48 0.09 3.31 22.48
C THR A 48 -0.39 4.48 21.62
N SER A 49 -0.25 5.70 22.10
CA SER A 49 -0.63 6.89 21.34
C SER A 49 0.51 7.46 20.50
N SER A 50 1.69 6.88 20.59
CA SER A 50 2.80 7.29 19.75
C SER A 50 2.51 6.97 18.29
N LYS A 51 3.17 7.68 17.39
CA LYS A 51 2.92 7.51 15.95
C LYS A 51 4.18 7.87 15.18
N PHE A 52 4.24 7.41 13.94
CA PHE A 52 5.26 7.87 13.00
C PHE A 52 4.60 8.11 11.66
N VAL A 53 5.23 8.95 10.85
CA VAL A 53 4.69 9.34 9.55
C VAL A 53 5.36 8.52 8.45
N VAL A 54 4.54 7.96 7.59
CA VAL A 54 4.99 7.29 6.36
C VAL A 54 4.79 8.27 5.23
N GLU A 55 5.81 8.47 4.42
CA GLU A 55 5.75 9.38 3.28
C GLU A 55 6.18 8.66 2.00
N TRP A 56 5.64 9.11 0.89
CA TRP A 56 5.94 8.47 -0.39
C TRP A 56 5.71 9.41 -1.56
N ASP A 57 6.25 9.01 -2.71
CA ASP A 57 5.92 9.64 -3.98
C ASP A 57 4.78 8.83 -4.60
N ALA A 58 3.78 9.53 -5.10
CA ALA A 58 2.59 8.88 -5.63
C ALA A 58 2.91 8.03 -6.86
N ALA A 59 2.13 6.95 -7.03
CA ALA A 59 2.16 6.18 -8.26
C ALA A 59 1.70 7.05 -9.43
N ASP A 60 2.08 6.66 -10.63
CA ASP A 60 1.64 7.33 -11.84
C ASP A 60 1.02 6.31 -12.79
N PHE A 61 -0.28 6.37 -12.94
CA PHE A 61 -1.05 5.52 -13.86
C PHE A 61 -1.45 6.27 -15.12
N GLY A 62 -1.11 7.54 -15.21
CA GLY A 62 -1.51 8.41 -16.31
C GLY A 62 -2.29 9.61 -15.82
N GLU A 63 -2.28 10.65 -16.63
CA GLU A 63 -2.97 11.89 -16.31
C GLU A 63 -4.47 11.64 -16.17
N SER A 64 -5.06 12.23 -15.16
CA SER A 64 -6.49 12.14 -14.89
C SER A 64 -7.00 10.77 -14.46
N ILE A 65 -6.10 9.82 -14.20
CA ILE A 65 -6.50 8.51 -13.69
C ILE A 65 -6.62 8.58 -12.19
N LEU A 66 -7.76 8.13 -11.67
CA LEU A 66 -8.00 8.04 -10.24
C LEU A 66 -7.50 6.68 -9.73
N PHE A 67 -6.79 6.70 -8.63
CA PHE A 67 -6.34 5.47 -7.99
C PHE A 67 -6.33 5.66 -6.48
N THR A 68 -6.23 4.57 -5.76
CA THR A 68 -6.12 4.59 -4.30
C THR A 68 -4.85 3.88 -3.88
N THR A 69 -4.39 4.21 -2.68
CA THR A 69 -3.19 3.60 -2.12
C THR A 69 -3.51 3.01 -0.75
N ASP A 70 -3.03 1.80 -0.53
CA ASP A 70 -3.13 1.11 0.75
C ASP A 70 -1.74 1.03 1.35
N ILE A 71 -1.66 0.99 2.69
CA ILE A 71 -0.40 0.73 3.39
C ILE A 71 -0.50 -0.67 3.97
N LEU A 72 0.44 -1.52 3.61
CA LEU A 72 0.44 -2.93 3.98
C LEU A 72 1.57 -3.24 4.94
N LEU A 73 1.27 -4.05 5.94
CA LEU A 73 2.27 -4.60 6.86
C LEU A 73 2.35 -6.10 6.63
N SER A 74 3.55 -6.64 6.63
CA SER A 74 3.71 -8.08 6.47
C SER A 74 4.74 -8.62 7.44
N CYS A 75 4.51 -9.88 7.82
CA CYS A 75 5.40 -10.62 8.69
C CYS A 75 5.27 -12.09 8.29
N ASN A 76 6.40 -12.73 8.02
CA ASN A 76 6.41 -14.09 7.49
C ASN A 76 5.57 -14.13 6.20
N ASP A 77 4.55 -14.97 6.15
CA ASP A 77 3.72 -15.12 4.95
C ASP A 77 2.41 -14.33 5.03
N ALA A 78 2.20 -13.58 6.10
CA ALA A 78 0.97 -12.80 6.27
C ALA A 78 1.21 -11.36 5.83
N GLU A 79 0.25 -10.80 5.11
CA GLU A 79 0.26 -9.38 4.75
C GLU A 79 -1.14 -8.82 4.94
N VAL A 80 -1.22 -7.72 5.67
CA VAL A 80 -2.51 -7.09 5.99
C VAL A 80 -2.40 -5.59 5.78
N ALA A 81 -3.52 -4.95 5.44
CA ALA A 81 -3.56 -3.50 5.29
C ALA A 81 -3.79 -2.83 6.64
N ILE A 82 -2.96 -1.84 6.96
CA ILE A 82 -3.21 -1.01 8.13
C ILE A 82 -4.15 0.14 7.78
N VAL A 83 -4.15 0.56 6.53
CA VAL A 83 -5.10 1.53 6.00
C VAL A 83 -5.33 1.23 4.53
N THR A 84 -6.56 1.47 4.07
CA THR A 84 -6.93 1.23 2.66
C THR A 84 -7.60 2.48 2.10
N GLY A 85 -7.56 2.58 0.77
CA GLY A 85 -8.35 3.56 0.05
C GLY A 85 -7.91 5.00 0.20
N LEU A 86 -6.63 5.25 0.44
CA LEU A 86 -6.12 6.62 0.48
C LEU A 86 -6.19 7.24 -0.91
N ASP A 87 -6.70 8.47 -0.98
CA ASP A 87 -6.84 9.21 -2.23
C ASP A 87 -5.47 9.41 -2.89
N LYS A 88 -5.47 9.49 -4.21
CA LYS A 88 -4.23 9.67 -4.99
C LYS A 88 -3.43 10.89 -4.58
N ASN A 89 -4.07 11.90 -4.01
CA ASN A 89 -3.40 13.12 -3.57
C ASN A 89 -2.77 13.00 -2.19
N VAL A 90 -3.03 11.91 -1.48
CA VAL A 90 -2.46 11.65 -0.17
C VAL A 90 -1.09 11.01 -0.37
N ILE A 91 -0.05 11.64 0.17
CA ILE A 91 1.33 11.15 0.05
C ILE A 91 2.02 11.02 1.40
N SER A 92 1.24 11.09 2.48
CA SER A 92 1.75 10.84 3.82
C SER A 92 0.62 10.34 4.70
N TYR A 93 0.97 9.59 5.73
CA TYR A 93 -0.01 9.03 6.64
C TYR A 93 0.63 8.77 8.01
N GLU A 94 -0.07 9.15 9.07
CA GLU A 94 0.39 8.89 10.44
C GLU A 94 -0.10 7.53 10.89
N ILE A 95 0.84 6.66 11.24
CA ILE A 95 0.52 5.34 11.77
C ILE A 95 0.65 5.37 13.28
N VAL A 96 -0.45 5.11 13.96
CA VAL A 96 -0.50 5.10 15.43
C VAL A 96 -0.08 3.72 15.92
N TYR A 97 0.72 3.69 16.98
CA TYR A 97 1.23 2.43 17.53
C TYR A 97 0.12 1.47 17.94
N SER A 98 -0.98 1.98 18.48
CA SER A 98 -2.10 1.12 18.86
C SER A 98 -2.69 0.36 17.68
N ALA A 99 -2.70 0.97 16.48
CA ALA A 99 -3.18 0.31 15.29
C ALA A 99 -2.24 -0.83 14.87
N ILE A 100 -0.93 -0.60 15.00
CA ILE A 100 0.06 -1.65 14.71
C ILE A 100 -0.11 -2.80 15.68
N LYS A 101 -0.25 -2.50 16.98
CA LYS A 101 -0.43 -3.53 17.99
C LYS A 101 -1.68 -4.36 17.74
N SER A 102 -2.75 -3.72 17.33
CA SER A 102 -4.00 -4.41 17.02
C SER A 102 -3.83 -5.44 15.92
N LEU A 103 -3.12 -5.07 14.84
CA LEU A 103 -2.86 -6.01 13.76
C LEU A 103 -1.83 -7.07 14.14
N ALA A 104 -0.80 -6.69 14.88
CA ALA A 104 0.26 -7.61 15.25
C ALA A 104 -0.24 -8.71 16.17
N SER A 105 -1.07 -8.36 17.13
CA SER A 105 -1.55 -9.31 18.13
C SER A 105 -2.66 -10.23 17.64
N LYS A 106 -3.31 -9.86 16.54
CA LYS A 106 -4.38 -10.66 15.97
C LYS A 106 -3.81 -11.84 15.20
N GLY A 107 -4.43 -13.00 15.31
CA GLY A 107 -3.98 -14.19 14.58
C GLY A 107 -4.10 -14.04 13.08
N VAL A 108 -3.27 -14.78 12.36
CA VAL A 108 -3.30 -14.74 10.88
C VAL A 108 -4.68 -15.10 10.35
N ASN A 109 -5.33 -16.08 10.96
CA ASN A 109 -6.67 -16.50 10.54
C ASN A 109 -7.75 -15.46 10.88
N GLU A 110 -7.41 -14.46 11.66
CA GLU A 110 -8.33 -13.40 12.06
C GLU A 110 -8.01 -12.08 11.37
N GLY A 111 -7.16 -12.11 10.35
CA GLY A 111 -6.78 -10.91 9.61
C GLY A 111 -5.66 -10.11 10.24
N GLY A 112 -4.83 -10.74 11.05
CA GLY A 112 -3.69 -10.10 11.67
C GLY A 112 -2.37 -10.72 11.23
N LEU A 113 -1.30 -10.33 11.92
CA LEU A 113 0.05 -10.79 11.62
C LEU A 113 0.51 -11.94 12.51
N GLY A 114 -0.20 -12.21 13.61
CA GLY A 114 0.13 -13.32 14.49
C GLY A 114 1.49 -13.19 15.16
N ILE A 115 1.88 -11.98 15.54
CA ILE A 115 3.18 -11.73 16.15
C ILE A 115 3.06 -11.92 17.67
N ALA A 116 4.01 -12.64 18.25
CA ALA A 116 4.03 -12.87 19.70
C ALA A 116 4.42 -11.59 20.45
N ALA A 117 3.80 -11.39 21.60
CA ALA A 117 4.14 -10.26 22.47
C ALA A 117 5.56 -10.42 23.02
N ASP A 118 6.14 -9.30 23.40
CA ASP A 118 7.44 -9.24 24.09
C ASP A 118 8.62 -9.83 23.31
N THR A 119 8.46 -9.96 22.01
CA THR A 119 9.50 -10.48 21.12
C THR A 119 9.72 -9.50 19.99
N ALA A 120 10.96 -9.04 19.81
CA ALA A 120 11.29 -8.15 18.71
C ALA A 120 11.20 -8.94 17.40
N THR A 121 10.40 -8.45 16.45
CA THR A 121 10.09 -9.15 15.21
C THR A 121 10.25 -8.18 14.04
N ASP A 122 10.85 -8.65 12.96
CA ASP A 122 10.96 -7.84 11.74
C ASP A 122 9.60 -7.77 11.05
N VAL A 123 9.15 -6.57 10.78
CA VAL A 123 7.91 -6.30 10.05
C VAL A 123 8.27 -5.48 8.83
N LYS A 124 7.68 -5.82 7.70
CA LYS A 124 7.87 -5.09 6.45
C LYS A 124 6.65 -4.24 6.16
N LEU A 125 6.90 -3.08 5.58
CA LEU A 125 5.86 -2.17 5.17
C LEU A 125 6.04 -1.84 3.70
N ARG A 126 4.96 -1.85 2.94
CA ARG A 126 4.99 -1.38 1.55
C ARG A 126 3.67 -0.74 1.21
N LEU A 127 3.67 -0.03 0.10
CA LEU A 127 2.49 0.61 -0.45
C LEU A 127 1.94 -0.23 -1.60
N SER A 128 0.64 -0.15 -1.78
CA SER A 128 -0.06 -0.79 -2.89
C SER A 128 -0.98 0.26 -3.50
N SER A 129 -0.76 0.59 -4.76
CA SER A 129 -1.61 1.56 -5.47
C SER A 129 -2.34 0.85 -6.59
N LYS A 130 -3.63 1.13 -6.73
CA LYS A 130 -4.46 0.43 -7.72
C LYS A 130 -5.54 1.33 -8.29
N VAL A 131 -5.92 1.04 -9.53
CA VAL A 131 -7.02 1.71 -10.21
C VAL A 131 -8.26 0.83 -10.08
N GLY A 132 -9.25 1.31 -9.33
CA GLY A 132 -10.47 0.55 -9.10
C GLY A 132 -10.23 -0.73 -8.31
N SER A 133 -11.19 -1.64 -8.34
CA SER A 133 -11.11 -2.89 -7.58
C SER A 133 -10.47 -4.03 -8.38
N THR A 134 -10.42 -3.93 -9.69
CA THR A 134 -9.92 -4.99 -10.56
C THR A 134 -8.78 -4.55 -11.46
N GLY A 135 -8.30 -3.32 -11.30
CA GLY A 135 -7.24 -2.79 -12.14
C GLY A 135 -5.86 -3.28 -11.72
N THR A 136 -4.86 -2.80 -12.45
CA THR A 136 -3.47 -3.10 -12.16
C THR A 136 -3.08 -2.60 -10.77
N VAL A 137 -2.35 -3.41 -10.04
CA VAL A 137 -1.84 -3.06 -8.72
C VAL A 137 -0.32 -2.88 -8.81
N LEU A 138 0.17 -1.75 -8.33
CA LEU A 138 1.59 -1.45 -8.30
C LEU A 138 2.05 -1.37 -6.85
N TYR A 139 3.19 -1.97 -6.55
CA TYR A 139 3.73 -2.03 -5.19
C TYR A 139 5.02 -1.25 -5.09
N SER A 140 5.21 -0.57 -3.97
CA SER A 140 6.51 -0.01 -3.64
C SER A 140 7.46 -1.12 -3.20
N ASP A 141 8.74 -0.79 -3.04
CA ASP A 141 9.67 -1.67 -2.34
C ASP A 141 9.26 -1.75 -0.87
N TYR A 142 9.74 -2.79 -0.20
CA TYR A 142 9.52 -2.94 1.23
C TYR A 142 10.49 -2.08 2.04
N ALA A 143 10.00 -1.56 3.17
CA ALA A 143 10.84 -1.02 4.23
C ALA A 143 10.62 -1.89 5.46
N THR A 144 11.67 -2.12 6.22
CA THR A 144 11.61 -3.02 7.37
C THR A 144 11.84 -2.25 8.67
N PHE A 145 11.08 -2.61 9.70
CA PHE A 145 11.31 -2.10 11.04
C PHE A 145 11.14 -3.24 12.05
N LYS A 146 11.75 -3.08 13.21
CA LYS A 146 11.58 -4.04 14.30
C LYS A 146 10.36 -3.65 15.12
N LEU A 147 9.51 -4.62 15.39
CA LEU A 147 8.31 -4.41 16.20
C LEU A 147 8.36 -5.25 17.45
N LYS A 148 8.08 -4.61 18.57
CA LYS A 148 7.89 -5.28 19.82
C LYS A 148 6.70 -4.65 20.53
N TYR A 149 5.80 -5.44 21.05
CA TYR A 149 4.69 -4.90 21.82
C TYR A 149 4.51 -5.67 23.12
N ALA A 150 4.09 -4.98 24.16
CA ALA A 150 3.78 -5.60 25.45
C ALA A 150 2.29 -5.91 25.50
N ASN A 151 1.98 -6.98 26.15
CA ASN A 151 0.58 -7.38 26.37
C ASN A 151 -0.13 -6.44 27.32
#